data_c48cd432d7e2273d98e4d8d20042af1e
#
_entry.id   c48cd432d7e2273d98e4d8d20042af1e
#
_cell.length_a   1.000
_cell.length_b   1.000
_cell.length_c   1.000
_cell.angle_alpha   90.00
_cell.angle_beta   90.00
_cell.angle_gamma   90.00
#
_symmetry.space_group_name_H-M   'P 1'
#
loop_
_entity.id
_entity.type
_entity.pdbx_description
1 polymer ?
#
loop_
_entity_poly.entity_id
_entity_poly.type
_entity_poly.pdbx_seq_one_letter_code
_entity_poly.pdbx_strand_id
1 'polypeptide(L)'
;MSKVFVFGHQNPDSDAIGSSYGYAYLKRQLGVDAEAVALGTPNEETAFVLDYFGVEAPRVVESAQSEGVNQVILTDHNEFQQSISDIKDVEVIEVVDHHRVANFETANPLMMRLEPVGSASSIVYRMFKENNVEVPKEVAGLLLSGLISDTLLLKSPTTHASDPAVAAELAEIAGVNLEEYGLAMLKAGTNLSSKSAEELIDIDAKTFELNSNQVRVAQVNTVDIADVLSRQEEIEEAINLSLIHISEPTRLRCIS
;
A
#
# COMPACT_ATOMS: atom_id res chain seq x y z
N MET A 1 30.49 7.04 -2.73
CA MET A 1 29.76 5.75 -2.82
C MET A 1 28.82 5.87 -4.00
N SER A 2 28.51 4.78 -4.68
CA SER A 2 27.51 4.81 -5.75
C SER A 2 26.12 4.99 -5.12
N LYS A 3 25.25 5.77 -5.77
CA LYS A 3 23.86 5.94 -5.37
C LYS A 3 23.12 4.61 -5.44
N VAL A 4 22.23 4.36 -4.49
CA VAL A 4 21.38 3.19 -4.40
C VAL A 4 19.90 3.63 -4.39
N PHE A 5 19.06 3.06 -5.25
CA PHE A 5 17.63 3.27 -5.18
C PHE A 5 16.96 2.31 -4.20
N VAL A 6 16.01 2.83 -3.44
CA VAL A 6 15.16 2.06 -2.53
C VAL A 6 13.71 2.26 -2.97
N PHE A 7 13.01 1.18 -3.27
CA PHE A 7 11.63 1.27 -3.76
C PHE A 7 10.78 0.05 -3.38
N GLY A 8 9.47 0.29 -3.29
CA GLY A 8 8.45 -0.75 -3.18
C GLY A 8 7.97 -1.23 -4.57
N HIS A 9 6.90 -2.00 -4.58
CA HIS A 9 6.33 -2.59 -5.80
C HIS A 9 5.71 -1.56 -6.77
N GLN A 10 5.47 -1.99 -8.02
CA GLN A 10 4.68 -1.24 -9.01
C GLN A 10 3.26 -0.98 -8.47
N ASN A 11 2.65 0.15 -8.89
CA ASN A 11 1.38 0.64 -8.34
C ASN A 11 1.45 0.80 -6.82
N PRO A 12 2.35 1.66 -6.34
CA PRO A 12 2.72 1.73 -4.94
C PRO A 12 1.56 2.16 -4.05
N ASP A 13 1.35 1.43 -2.98
CA ASP A 13 0.47 1.76 -1.88
C ASP A 13 1.21 2.45 -0.72
N SER A 14 0.54 2.58 0.42
CA SER A 14 1.11 3.28 1.56
C SER A 14 2.26 2.51 2.22
N ASP A 15 2.31 1.16 2.14
CA ASP A 15 3.44 0.38 2.68
C ASP A 15 4.64 0.42 1.73
N ALA A 16 4.42 0.29 0.43
CA ALA A 16 5.49 0.41 -0.57
C ALA A 16 6.21 1.76 -0.49
N ILE A 17 5.48 2.86 -0.32
CA ILE A 17 6.06 4.20 -0.17
C ILE A 17 6.65 4.40 1.23
N GLY A 18 5.93 4.04 2.28
CA GLY A 18 6.37 4.24 3.67
C GLY A 18 7.64 3.45 4.01
N SER A 19 7.66 2.16 3.63
CA SER A 19 8.83 1.30 3.87
C SER A 19 10.05 1.74 3.07
N SER A 20 9.90 2.07 1.78
CA SER A 20 11.02 2.54 0.95
C SER A 20 11.57 3.87 1.43
N TYR A 21 10.72 4.83 1.77
CA TYR A 21 11.13 6.13 2.29
C TYR A 21 11.85 5.99 3.64
N GLY A 22 11.26 5.24 4.57
CA GLY A 22 11.83 4.98 5.89
C GLY A 22 13.15 4.23 5.79
N TYR A 23 13.23 3.21 4.93
CA TYR A 23 14.47 2.44 4.79
C TYR A 23 15.58 3.25 4.11
N ALA A 24 15.26 4.05 3.09
CA ALA A 24 16.23 4.96 2.50
C ALA A 24 16.76 5.98 3.52
N TYR A 25 15.89 6.50 4.40
CA TYR A 25 16.33 7.35 5.50
C TYR A 25 17.30 6.62 6.43
N LEU A 26 16.96 5.42 6.90
CA LEU A 26 17.81 4.60 7.76
C LEU A 26 19.17 4.34 7.09
N LYS A 27 19.18 3.97 5.81
CA LYS A 27 20.41 3.69 5.07
C LYS A 27 21.31 4.93 4.96
N ARG A 28 20.72 6.12 4.78
CA ARG A 28 21.51 7.38 4.81
C ARG A 28 22.16 7.64 6.18
N GLN A 29 21.45 7.35 7.28
CA GLN A 29 22.03 7.48 8.62
C GLN A 29 23.18 6.48 8.85
N LEU A 30 23.15 5.34 8.16
CA LEU A 30 24.20 4.34 8.18
C LEU A 30 25.32 4.57 7.13
N GLY A 31 25.30 5.73 6.46
CA GLY A 31 26.36 6.16 5.55
C GLY A 31 26.21 5.66 4.09
N VAL A 32 25.05 5.13 3.70
CA VAL A 32 24.76 4.73 2.32
C VAL A 32 24.10 5.90 1.57
N ASP A 33 24.52 6.19 0.35
CA ASP A 33 23.87 7.17 -0.53
C ASP A 33 22.57 6.58 -1.12
N ALA A 34 21.53 6.50 -0.29
CA ALA A 34 20.25 5.89 -0.61
C ALA A 34 19.19 6.94 -0.95
N GLU A 35 18.48 6.73 -2.06
CA GLU A 35 17.36 7.55 -2.51
C GLU A 35 16.09 6.70 -2.58
N ALA A 36 15.02 7.14 -1.88
CA ALA A 36 13.70 6.56 -2.06
C ALA A 36 13.12 7.01 -3.40
N VAL A 37 12.67 6.07 -4.21
CA VAL A 37 11.99 6.33 -5.49
C VAL A 37 10.70 5.51 -5.56
N ALA A 38 9.77 5.88 -6.44
CA ALA A 38 8.51 5.19 -6.64
C ALA A 38 8.44 4.54 -8.03
N LEU A 39 7.76 3.42 -8.15
CA LEU A 39 7.51 2.72 -9.42
C LEU A 39 6.10 3.02 -9.97
N GLY A 40 5.55 4.17 -9.64
CA GLY A 40 4.25 4.65 -10.09
C GLY A 40 3.77 5.82 -9.24
N THR A 41 2.65 6.40 -9.66
CA THR A 41 2.01 7.49 -8.90
C THR A 41 1.34 6.91 -7.65
N PRO A 42 1.57 7.49 -6.46
CA PRO A 42 0.87 7.11 -5.25
C PRO A 42 -0.66 7.18 -5.42
N ASN A 43 -1.38 6.26 -4.80
CA ASN A 43 -2.84 6.27 -4.77
C ASN A 43 -3.39 7.37 -3.85
N GLU A 44 -4.72 7.56 -3.81
CA GLU A 44 -5.37 8.63 -3.02
C GLU A 44 -5.08 8.50 -1.51
N GLU A 45 -5.01 7.27 -0.98
CA GLU A 45 -4.65 7.01 0.42
C GLU A 45 -3.22 7.48 0.71
N THR A 46 -2.27 7.07 -0.11
CA THR A 46 -0.87 7.47 0.04
C THR A 46 -0.67 8.97 -0.19
N ALA A 47 -1.40 9.56 -1.13
CA ALA A 47 -1.39 11.02 -1.33
C ALA A 47 -1.87 11.78 -0.08
N PHE A 48 -2.94 11.31 0.57
CA PHE A 48 -3.40 11.85 1.86
C PHE A 48 -2.30 11.75 2.93
N VAL A 49 -1.62 10.61 3.03
CA VAL A 49 -0.53 10.37 3.99
C VAL A 49 0.62 11.36 3.79
N LEU A 50 1.06 11.51 2.54
CA LEU A 50 2.16 12.41 2.18
C LEU A 50 1.83 13.87 2.51
N ASP A 51 0.62 14.32 2.17
CA ASP A 51 0.14 15.68 2.49
C ASP A 51 0.03 15.89 4.01
N TYR A 52 -0.53 14.94 4.72
CA TYR A 52 -0.73 15.01 6.18
C TYR A 52 0.59 15.20 6.95
N PHE A 53 1.64 14.51 6.54
CA PHE A 53 2.97 14.61 7.17
C PHE A 53 3.90 15.62 6.50
N GLY A 54 3.45 16.30 5.45
CA GLY A 54 4.24 17.31 4.73
C GLY A 54 5.46 16.74 4.02
N VAL A 55 5.33 15.51 3.49
CA VAL A 55 6.41 14.81 2.77
C VAL A 55 6.15 14.89 1.28
N GLU A 56 7.14 15.30 0.52
CA GLU A 56 7.07 15.24 -0.94
C GLU A 56 7.08 13.77 -1.41
N ALA A 57 6.22 13.46 -2.39
CA ALA A 57 6.18 12.13 -2.97
C ALA A 57 7.55 11.76 -3.56
N PRO A 58 8.05 10.53 -3.33
CA PRO A 58 9.23 10.07 -4.04
C PRO A 58 9.01 10.17 -5.56
N ARG A 59 10.06 10.61 -6.27
CA ARG A 59 9.97 10.73 -7.73
C ARG A 59 9.76 9.37 -8.38
N VAL A 60 8.99 9.35 -9.45
CA VAL A 60 8.74 8.13 -10.21
C VAL A 60 9.92 7.83 -11.12
N VAL A 61 10.36 6.57 -11.15
CA VAL A 61 11.43 6.08 -12.03
C VAL A 61 10.97 4.83 -12.78
N GLU A 62 11.39 4.68 -14.02
CA GLU A 62 11.07 3.53 -14.87
C GLU A 62 12.27 2.58 -15.02
N SER A 63 13.49 3.10 -14.91
CA SER A 63 14.73 2.35 -15.09
C SER A 63 15.83 2.94 -14.20
N ALA A 64 16.52 2.09 -13.45
CA ALA A 64 17.64 2.50 -12.61
C ALA A 64 18.89 2.77 -13.45
N GLN A 65 19.16 1.94 -14.46
CA GLN A 65 20.32 2.09 -15.33
C GLN A 65 20.28 3.39 -16.14
N SER A 66 19.10 3.82 -16.58
CA SER A 66 18.96 5.08 -17.33
C SER A 66 19.42 6.30 -16.51
N GLU A 67 19.44 6.17 -15.19
CA GLU A 67 19.90 7.18 -14.24
C GLU A 67 21.31 6.91 -13.68
N GLY A 68 22.01 5.91 -14.24
CA GLY A 68 23.36 5.54 -13.82
C GLY A 68 23.42 4.81 -12.48
N VAL A 69 22.28 4.28 -11.98
CA VAL A 69 22.19 3.51 -10.75
C VAL A 69 22.25 2.01 -11.07
N ASN A 70 23.20 1.31 -10.46
CA ASN A 70 23.42 -0.11 -10.70
C ASN A 70 23.09 -1.00 -9.50
N GLN A 71 22.79 -0.40 -8.34
CA GLN A 71 22.43 -1.14 -7.13
C GLN A 71 21.10 -0.66 -6.59
N VAL A 72 20.24 -1.62 -6.19
CA VAL A 72 18.91 -1.34 -5.71
C VAL A 72 18.60 -2.13 -4.43
N ILE A 73 17.68 -1.59 -3.65
CA ILE A 73 17.11 -2.21 -2.46
C ILE A 73 15.60 -2.31 -2.68
N LEU A 74 15.06 -3.51 -2.46
CA LEU A 74 13.63 -3.77 -2.56
C LEU A 74 12.98 -3.71 -1.18
N THR A 75 11.85 -3.05 -1.08
CA THR A 75 10.98 -3.11 0.09
C THR A 75 9.58 -3.52 -0.35
N ASP A 76 8.86 -4.22 0.52
CA ASP A 76 7.45 -4.58 0.32
C ASP A 76 7.17 -5.38 -0.97
N HIS A 77 8.16 -6.01 -1.52
CA HIS A 77 8.07 -7.00 -2.59
C HIS A 77 9.42 -7.69 -2.81
N ASN A 78 9.36 -8.86 -3.45
CA ASN A 78 10.55 -9.54 -3.95
C ASN A 78 10.35 -10.07 -5.38
N GLU A 79 9.12 -10.18 -5.86
CA GLU A 79 8.81 -10.72 -7.19
C GLU A 79 9.24 -9.74 -8.29
N PHE A 80 10.12 -10.16 -9.21
CA PHE A 80 10.68 -9.31 -10.26
C PHE A 80 9.63 -8.69 -11.20
N GLN A 81 8.49 -9.35 -11.40
CA GLN A 81 7.39 -8.81 -12.21
C GLN A 81 6.68 -7.61 -11.56
N GLN A 82 6.90 -7.38 -10.26
CA GLN A 82 6.35 -6.24 -9.53
C GLN A 82 7.38 -5.11 -9.35
N SER A 83 8.57 -5.30 -9.88
CA SER A 83 9.71 -4.41 -9.69
C SER A 83 9.95 -3.46 -10.87
N ILE A 84 11.04 -2.70 -10.81
CA ILE A 84 11.48 -1.79 -11.88
C ILE A 84 11.77 -2.57 -13.18
N SER A 85 11.59 -1.92 -14.34
CA SER A 85 11.62 -2.60 -15.64
C SER A 85 12.93 -3.31 -15.95
N ASP A 86 14.06 -2.77 -15.48
CA ASP A 86 15.42 -3.26 -15.67
C ASP A 86 15.98 -3.99 -14.43
N ILE A 87 15.12 -4.57 -13.58
CA ILE A 87 15.53 -5.26 -12.34
C ILE A 87 16.56 -6.38 -12.58
N LYS A 88 16.55 -7.01 -13.75
CA LYS A 88 17.48 -8.09 -14.10
C LYS A 88 18.86 -7.58 -14.53
N ASP A 89 18.96 -6.30 -14.81
CA ASP A 89 20.18 -5.66 -15.31
C ASP A 89 20.91 -4.87 -14.22
N VAL A 90 20.33 -4.78 -13.02
CA VAL A 90 20.88 -4.13 -11.83
C VAL A 90 21.09 -5.12 -10.71
N GLU A 91 21.93 -4.78 -9.75
CA GLU A 91 22.22 -5.62 -8.59
C GLU A 91 21.23 -5.32 -7.46
N VAL A 92 20.41 -6.30 -7.08
CA VAL A 92 19.64 -6.24 -5.83
C VAL A 92 20.58 -6.59 -4.68
N ILE A 93 20.85 -5.62 -3.81
CA ILE A 93 21.77 -5.77 -2.68
C ILE A 93 21.06 -6.08 -1.36
N GLU A 94 19.81 -5.65 -1.20
CA GLU A 94 19.01 -5.90 -0.02
C GLU A 94 17.53 -6.07 -0.37
N VAL A 95 16.81 -6.89 0.43
CA VAL A 95 15.36 -7.05 0.37
C VAL A 95 14.79 -7.00 1.78
N VAL A 96 13.77 -6.17 2.01
CA VAL A 96 13.00 -6.10 3.26
C VAL A 96 11.52 -6.26 2.91
N ASP A 97 10.92 -7.39 3.27
CA ASP A 97 9.60 -7.76 2.77
C ASP A 97 8.83 -8.63 3.77
N HIS A 98 7.51 -8.65 3.67
CA HIS A 98 6.61 -9.48 4.46
C HIS A 98 5.80 -10.48 3.63
N HIS A 99 5.99 -10.47 2.31
CA HIS A 99 5.31 -11.34 1.37
C HIS A 99 6.00 -12.71 1.21
N ARG A 100 5.32 -13.63 0.54
CA ARG A 100 5.93 -14.88 0.07
C ARG A 100 7.08 -14.60 -0.90
N VAL A 101 8.03 -15.50 -0.96
CA VAL A 101 9.10 -15.44 -1.98
C VAL A 101 8.64 -16.15 -3.24
N ALA A 102 8.70 -15.46 -4.38
CA ALA A 102 8.42 -16.05 -5.68
C ALA A 102 9.17 -15.29 -6.78
N ASN A 103 9.56 -16.00 -7.86
CA ASN A 103 10.18 -15.42 -9.06
C ASN A 103 11.35 -14.46 -8.77
N PHE A 104 12.20 -14.84 -7.81
CA PHE A 104 13.32 -14.05 -7.33
C PHE A 104 14.61 -14.89 -7.39
N GLU A 105 15.61 -14.36 -8.06
CA GLU A 105 16.93 -14.96 -8.13
C GLU A 105 18.00 -13.87 -8.25
N THR A 106 19.16 -14.08 -7.65
CA THR A 106 20.27 -13.14 -7.72
C THR A 106 21.57 -13.84 -8.04
N ALA A 107 22.48 -13.15 -8.73
CA ALA A 107 23.81 -13.66 -9.04
C ALA A 107 24.75 -13.61 -7.81
N ASN A 108 24.54 -12.64 -6.92
CA ASN A 108 25.37 -12.40 -5.76
C ASN A 108 24.59 -12.62 -4.46
N PRO A 109 25.27 -12.97 -3.36
CA PRO A 109 24.66 -12.96 -2.02
C PRO A 109 24.15 -11.55 -1.64
N LEU A 110 23.00 -11.48 -0.99
CA LEU A 110 22.40 -10.23 -0.53
C LEU A 110 21.92 -10.34 0.92
N MET A 111 21.63 -9.20 1.54
CA MET A 111 20.87 -9.18 2.78
C MET A 111 19.38 -9.35 2.46
N MET A 112 18.72 -10.34 3.04
CA MET A 112 17.29 -10.56 2.86
C MET A 112 16.62 -10.71 4.22
N ARG A 113 15.69 -9.81 4.53
CA ARG A 113 14.91 -9.86 5.75
C ARG A 113 13.44 -10.02 5.41
N LEU A 114 12.94 -11.21 5.69
CA LEU A 114 11.55 -11.60 5.45
C LEU A 114 10.92 -12.00 6.77
N GLU A 115 9.81 -11.35 7.11
CA GLU A 115 9.06 -11.65 8.32
C GLU A 115 7.57 -11.69 8.02
N PRO A 116 6.82 -12.70 8.49
CA PRO A 116 5.37 -12.80 8.27
C PRO A 116 4.61 -11.88 9.25
N VAL A 117 4.74 -10.57 9.06
CA VAL A 117 4.12 -9.51 9.86
C VAL A 117 3.16 -8.69 9.00
N GLY A 118 2.44 -7.75 9.59
CA GLY A 118 1.40 -7.00 8.93
C GLY A 118 1.88 -6.06 7.82
N SER A 119 3.16 -5.62 7.81
CA SER A 119 3.70 -4.73 6.79
C SER A 119 5.22 -4.72 6.76
N ALA A 120 5.82 -4.37 5.63
CA ALA A 120 7.26 -4.14 5.52
C ALA A 120 7.71 -2.92 6.36
N SER A 121 6.84 -1.92 6.54
CA SER A 121 7.06 -0.77 7.43
C SER A 121 7.31 -1.18 8.87
N SER A 122 6.64 -2.22 9.37
CA SER A 122 6.89 -2.78 10.71
C SER A 122 8.30 -3.35 10.84
N ILE A 123 8.81 -3.98 9.80
CA ILE A 123 10.17 -4.52 9.76
C ILE A 123 11.18 -3.38 9.75
N VAL A 124 10.97 -2.38 8.90
CA VAL A 124 11.84 -1.20 8.79
C VAL A 124 11.92 -0.47 10.14
N TYR A 125 10.78 -0.27 10.82
CA TYR A 125 10.77 0.34 12.15
C TYR A 125 11.65 -0.42 13.16
N ARG A 126 11.56 -1.77 13.18
CA ARG A 126 12.44 -2.59 14.04
C ARG A 126 13.90 -2.43 13.69
N MET A 127 14.22 -2.30 12.39
CA MET A 127 15.60 -2.05 11.94
C MET A 127 16.14 -0.70 12.42
N PHE A 128 15.32 0.33 12.54
CA PHE A 128 15.73 1.58 13.21
C PHE A 128 16.14 1.35 14.66
N LYS A 129 15.33 0.61 15.42
CA LYS A 129 15.63 0.28 16.83
C LYS A 129 16.91 -0.55 16.97
N GLU A 130 17.08 -1.56 16.13
CA GLU A 130 18.27 -2.43 16.12
C GLU A 130 19.56 -1.67 15.81
N ASN A 131 19.49 -0.63 14.99
CA ASN A 131 20.63 0.20 14.64
C ASN A 131 20.80 1.43 15.55
N ASN A 132 19.94 1.60 16.56
CA ASN A 132 19.92 2.75 17.47
C ASN A 132 19.83 4.10 16.72
N VAL A 133 19.04 4.15 15.65
CA VAL A 133 18.74 5.35 14.88
C VAL A 133 17.37 5.89 15.29
N GLU A 134 17.29 7.17 15.60
CA GLU A 134 16.03 7.83 15.90
C GLU A 134 15.15 7.91 14.65
N VAL A 135 13.85 7.69 14.82
CA VAL A 135 12.87 7.81 13.75
C VAL A 135 12.29 9.22 13.76
N PRO A 136 12.47 10.03 12.71
CA PRO A 136 11.83 11.34 12.63
C PRO A 136 10.31 11.22 12.57
N LYS A 137 9.62 12.27 13.00
CA LYS A 137 8.15 12.32 13.07
C LYS A 137 7.49 11.95 11.74
N GLU A 138 7.93 12.54 10.65
CA GLU A 138 7.41 12.29 9.31
C GLU A 138 7.66 10.87 8.84
N VAL A 139 8.84 10.31 9.13
CA VAL A 139 9.16 8.91 8.81
C VAL A 139 8.29 7.96 9.62
N ALA A 140 8.10 8.23 10.92
CA ALA A 140 7.21 7.44 11.76
C ALA A 140 5.77 7.46 11.24
N GLY A 141 5.31 8.62 10.77
CA GLY A 141 4.00 8.77 10.15
C GLY A 141 3.84 7.91 8.90
N LEU A 142 4.82 7.91 8.00
CA LEU A 142 4.79 7.08 6.79
C LEU A 142 4.81 5.58 7.12
N LEU A 143 5.70 5.14 8.04
CA LEU A 143 5.77 3.75 8.47
C LEU A 143 4.48 3.28 9.17
N LEU A 144 3.87 4.16 10.01
CA LEU A 144 2.58 3.90 10.62
C LEU A 144 1.50 3.69 9.57
N SER A 145 1.50 4.53 8.53
CA SER A 145 0.50 4.49 7.47
C SER A 145 0.58 3.21 6.65
N GLY A 146 1.78 2.73 6.32
CA GLY A 146 1.96 1.41 5.70
C GLY A 146 1.35 0.31 6.55
N LEU A 147 1.64 0.30 7.86
CA LEU A 147 1.07 -0.70 8.76
C LEU A 147 -0.46 -0.61 8.88
N ILE A 148 -1.03 0.61 8.92
CA ILE A 148 -2.48 0.82 8.95
C ILE A 148 -3.14 0.30 7.68
N SER A 149 -2.56 0.60 6.51
CA SER A 149 -3.07 0.20 5.20
C SER A 149 -3.19 -1.32 5.12
N ASP A 150 -2.12 -2.05 5.31
CA ASP A 150 -2.03 -3.50 5.13
C ASP A 150 -2.80 -4.29 6.17
N THR A 151 -2.97 -3.72 7.36
CA THR A 151 -3.69 -4.36 8.46
C THR A 151 -5.13 -3.86 8.62
N LEU A 152 -5.59 -2.93 7.79
CA LEU A 152 -6.89 -2.27 7.94
C LEU A 152 -7.11 -1.77 9.37
N LEU A 153 -6.17 -0.96 9.85
CA LEU A 153 -6.15 -0.48 11.23
C LEU A 153 -6.19 -1.63 12.24
N LEU A 154 -5.31 -2.63 12.06
CA LEU A 154 -5.14 -3.81 12.92
C LEU A 154 -6.38 -4.75 12.96
N LYS A 155 -7.28 -4.66 11.99
CA LYS A 155 -8.50 -5.48 11.91
C LYS A 155 -8.41 -6.62 10.90
N SER A 156 -7.42 -6.58 10.01
CA SER A 156 -7.19 -7.63 9.01
C SER A 156 -6.68 -8.93 9.67
N PRO A 157 -7.04 -10.10 9.14
CA PRO A 157 -6.42 -11.37 9.54
C PRO A 157 -4.93 -11.46 9.25
N THR A 158 -4.37 -10.55 8.45
CA THR A 158 -2.92 -10.40 8.20
C THR A 158 -2.19 -9.75 9.37
N THR A 159 -2.90 -9.15 10.33
CA THR A 159 -2.32 -8.51 11.51
C THR A 159 -1.56 -9.51 12.36
N HIS A 160 -0.28 -9.28 12.58
CA HIS A 160 0.56 -10.11 13.45
C HIS A 160 0.48 -9.60 14.91
N ALA A 161 0.74 -10.49 15.87
CA ALA A 161 0.66 -10.18 17.31
C ALA A 161 1.59 -9.03 17.76
N SER A 162 2.64 -8.72 17.03
CA SER A 162 3.56 -7.61 17.33
C SER A 162 3.10 -6.25 16.77
N ASP A 163 2.19 -6.23 15.79
CA ASP A 163 1.83 -5.01 15.07
C ASP A 163 1.14 -3.95 15.94
N PRO A 164 0.27 -4.31 16.90
CA PRO A 164 -0.32 -3.31 17.79
C PRO A 164 0.71 -2.51 18.60
N ALA A 165 1.78 -3.15 19.05
CA ALA A 165 2.84 -2.46 19.78
C ALA A 165 3.63 -1.52 18.87
N VAL A 166 3.95 -1.97 17.65
CA VAL A 166 4.62 -1.15 16.63
C VAL A 166 3.76 0.06 16.25
N ALA A 167 2.45 -0.16 16.01
CA ALA A 167 1.53 0.93 15.68
C ALA A 167 1.44 1.98 16.80
N ALA A 168 1.37 1.55 18.07
CA ALA A 168 1.31 2.45 19.21
C ALA A 168 2.59 3.30 19.34
N GLU A 169 3.77 2.69 19.23
CA GLU A 169 5.06 3.38 19.28
C GLU A 169 5.20 4.38 18.11
N LEU A 170 4.86 3.98 16.89
CA LEU A 170 4.91 4.86 15.71
C LEU A 170 3.91 6.02 15.82
N ALA A 171 2.69 5.77 16.33
CA ALA A 171 1.69 6.82 16.54
C ALA A 171 2.15 7.86 17.58
N GLU A 172 2.82 7.42 18.65
CA GLU A 172 3.41 8.31 19.64
C GLU A 172 4.51 9.20 19.01
N ILE A 173 5.44 8.62 18.25
CA ILE A 173 6.51 9.36 17.57
C ILE A 173 5.93 10.32 16.52
N ALA A 174 4.96 9.86 15.73
CA ALA A 174 4.28 10.67 14.73
C ALA A 174 3.39 11.77 15.33
N GLY A 175 3.05 11.65 16.63
CA GLY A 175 2.22 12.62 17.35
C GLY A 175 0.76 12.61 16.87
N VAL A 176 0.21 11.43 16.58
CA VAL A 176 -1.17 11.26 16.11
C VAL A 176 -1.96 10.31 17.01
N ASN A 177 -3.28 10.49 17.03
CA ASN A 177 -4.17 9.45 17.58
C ASN A 177 -4.35 8.35 16.54
N LEU A 178 -3.97 7.12 16.89
CA LEU A 178 -3.94 5.98 15.96
C LEU A 178 -5.31 5.74 15.29
N GLU A 179 -6.40 5.76 16.06
CA GLU A 179 -7.73 5.45 15.53
C GLU A 179 -8.28 6.59 14.67
N GLU A 180 -8.15 7.83 15.12
CA GLU A 180 -8.65 9.01 14.38
C GLU A 180 -7.89 9.18 13.06
N TYR A 181 -6.56 9.12 13.13
CA TYR A 181 -5.71 9.23 11.96
C TYR A 181 -5.94 8.07 10.99
N GLY A 182 -5.93 6.83 11.49
CA GLY A 182 -6.11 5.64 10.67
C GLY A 182 -7.45 5.60 9.95
N LEU A 183 -8.54 6.01 10.61
CA LEU A 183 -9.85 6.11 9.96
C LEU A 183 -9.87 7.21 8.90
N ALA A 184 -9.25 8.36 9.14
CA ALA A 184 -9.18 9.45 8.16
C ALA A 184 -8.39 9.02 6.91
N MET A 185 -7.26 8.35 7.11
CA MET A 185 -6.42 7.81 6.05
C MET A 185 -7.15 6.77 5.19
N LEU A 186 -7.75 5.75 5.83
CA LEU A 186 -8.48 4.70 5.12
C LEU A 186 -9.71 5.25 4.37
N LYS A 187 -10.39 6.28 4.93
CA LYS A 187 -11.47 6.99 4.23
C LYS A 187 -10.96 7.73 3.00
N ALA A 188 -9.79 8.35 3.06
CA ALA A 188 -9.19 9.02 1.91
C ALA A 188 -8.92 8.05 0.75
N GLY A 189 -8.45 6.83 1.07
CA GLY A 189 -8.23 5.77 0.07
C GLY A 189 -9.51 5.15 -0.49
N THR A 190 -10.60 5.27 0.24
CA THR A 190 -11.93 4.77 -0.17
C THR A 190 -12.87 5.92 -0.56
N ASN A 191 -12.35 6.99 -1.15
CA ASN A 191 -13.15 8.16 -1.52
C ASN A 191 -14.25 7.81 -2.53
N LEU A 192 -15.35 7.25 -2.01
CA LEU A 192 -16.51 6.85 -2.80
C LEU A 192 -17.36 8.07 -3.18
N SER A 193 -17.21 9.19 -2.47
CA SER A 193 -17.95 10.43 -2.75
C SER A 193 -17.55 11.09 -4.08
N SER A 194 -16.34 10.84 -4.56
CA SER A 194 -15.86 11.32 -5.87
C SER A 194 -16.34 10.46 -7.05
N LYS A 195 -16.88 9.25 -6.79
CA LYS A 195 -17.33 8.31 -7.82
C LYS A 195 -18.83 8.43 -8.06
N SER A 196 -19.25 8.36 -9.33
CA SER A 196 -20.67 8.27 -9.67
C SER A 196 -21.24 6.92 -9.23
N ALA A 197 -22.57 6.81 -9.15
CA ALA A 197 -23.23 5.54 -8.81
C ALA A 197 -22.94 4.46 -9.86
N GLU A 198 -22.82 4.84 -11.13
CA GLU A 198 -22.44 3.93 -12.24
C GLU A 198 -21.02 3.40 -12.04
N GLU A 199 -20.08 4.24 -11.64
CA GLU A 199 -18.72 3.81 -11.34
C GLU A 199 -18.69 2.89 -10.13
N LEU A 200 -19.50 3.15 -9.09
CA LEU A 200 -19.56 2.31 -7.89
C LEU A 200 -20.07 0.90 -8.18
N ILE A 201 -21.08 0.73 -9.04
CA ILE A 201 -21.62 -0.59 -9.39
C ILE A 201 -20.70 -1.39 -10.33
N ASP A 202 -19.67 -0.76 -10.88
CA ASP A 202 -18.67 -1.38 -11.75
C ASP A 202 -17.37 -1.73 -11.01
N ILE A 203 -17.17 -1.23 -9.80
CA ILE A 203 -16.00 -1.56 -8.96
C ILE A 203 -16.02 -3.08 -8.68
N ASP A 204 -14.92 -3.75 -9.05
CA ASP A 204 -14.75 -5.21 -8.86
C ASP A 204 -15.99 -6.03 -9.24
N ALA A 205 -16.65 -5.64 -10.34
CA ALA A 205 -17.85 -6.32 -10.81
C ALA A 205 -17.49 -7.56 -11.63
N LYS A 206 -18.14 -8.70 -11.30
CA LYS A 206 -17.99 -9.97 -12.01
C LYS A 206 -19.34 -10.50 -12.44
N THR A 207 -19.42 -11.02 -13.69
CA THR A 207 -20.64 -11.61 -14.22
C THR A 207 -20.52 -13.13 -14.20
N PHE A 208 -21.54 -13.80 -13.69
CA PHE A 208 -21.65 -15.25 -13.59
C PHE A 208 -22.89 -15.73 -14.33
N GLU A 209 -22.83 -16.91 -14.97
CA GLU A 209 -24.00 -17.62 -15.47
C GLU A 209 -24.53 -18.60 -14.41
N LEU A 210 -25.75 -18.42 -13.98
CA LEU A 210 -26.44 -19.27 -13.01
C LEU A 210 -27.80 -19.67 -13.55
N ASN A 211 -28.01 -20.96 -13.86
CA ASN A 211 -29.27 -21.51 -14.34
C ASN A 211 -29.87 -20.71 -15.53
N SER A 212 -29.06 -20.43 -16.54
CA SER A 212 -29.42 -19.65 -17.74
C SER A 212 -29.70 -18.13 -17.48
N ASN A 213 -29.43 -17.64 -16.29
CA ASN A 213 -29.49 -16.23 -15.95
C ASN A 213 -28.08 -15.66 -15.81
N GLN A 214 -27.88 -14.44 -16.26
CA GLN A 214 -26.66 -13.69 -15.97
C GLN A 214 -26.82 -12.96 -14.63
N VAL A 215 -25.89 -13.19 -13.72
CA VAL A 215 -25.84 -12.54 -12.40
C VAL A 215 -24.57 -11.71 -12.35
N ARG A 216 -24.71 -10.40 -12.16
CA ARG A 216 -23.60 -9.51 -11.92
C ARG A 216 -23.45 -9.25 -10.43
N VAL A 217 -22.27 -9.49 -9.89
CA VAL A 217 -21.92 -9.24 -8.49
C VAL A 217 -20.84 -8.16 -8.49
N ALA A 218 -21.11 -7.05 -7.82
CA ALA A 218 -20.12 -6.00 -7.57
C ALA A 218 -19.82 -5.92 -6.09
N GLN A 219 -18.56 -5.62 -5.75
CA GLN A 219 -18.12 -5.43 -4.38
C GLN A 219 -17.51 -4.04 -4.22
N VAL A 220 -18.02 -3.28 -3.26
CA VAL A 220 -17.45 -2.00 -2.84
C VAL A 220 -16.81 -2.20 -1.48
N ASN A 221 -15.49 -2.04 -1.40
CA ASN A 221 -14.77 -2.05 -0.14
C ASN A 221 -14.84 -0.67 0.50
N THR A 222 -15.27 -0.58 1.74
CA THR A 222 -15.31 0.68 2.48
C THR A 222 -15.08 0.44 3.97
N VAL A 223 -14.48 1.43 4.63
CA VAL A 223 -14.39 1.50 6.10
C VAL A 223 -15.55 2.26 6.73
N ASP A 224 -16.37 2.93 5.91
CA ASP A 224 -17.57 3.66 6.33
C ASP A 224 -18.80 3.16 5.56
N ILE A 225 -19.42 2.12 6.08
CA ILE A 225 -20.63 1.54 5.48
C ILE A 225 -21.78 2.57 5.46
N ALA A 226 -21.86 3.47 6.46
CA ALA A 226 -22.92 4.46 6.55
C ALA A 226 -22.83 5.47 5.39
N ASP A 227 -21.63 5.82 4.93
CA ASP A 227 -21.43 6.70 3.79
C ASP A 227 -21.98 6.07 2.51
N VAL A 228 -21.67 4.81 2.24
CA VAL A 228 -22.22 4.07 1.07
C VAL A 228 -23.72 3.93 1.15
N LEU A 229 -24.26 3.59 2.33
CA LEU A 229 -25.71 3.44 2.53
C LEU A 229 -26.46 4.77 2.43
N SER A 230 -25.82 5.90 2.70
CA SER A 230 -26.43 7.23 2.49
C SER A 230 -26.75 7.50 1.00
N ARG A 231 -26.08 6.80 0.08
CA ARG A 231 -26.25 6.87 -1.37
C ARG A 231 -27.06 5.69 -1.94
N GLN A 232 -27.72 4.90 -1.07
CA GLN A 232 -28.40 3.68 -1.47
C GLN A 232 -29.39 3.87 -2.61
N GLU A 233 -30.23 4.92 -2.55
CA GLU A 233 -31.26 5.21 -3.59
C GLU A 233 -30.59 5.46 -4.95
N GLU A 234 -29.52 6.26 -4.97
CA GLU A 234 -28.75 6.56 -6.20
C GLU A 234 -28.10 5.31 -6.80
N ILE A 235 -27.52 4.45 -5.94
CA ILE A 235 -26.88 3.19 -6.35
C ILE A 235 -27.93 2.19 -6.87
N GLU A 236 -29.10 2.07 -6.22
CA GLU A 236 -30.19 1.22 -6.67
C GLU A 236 -30.77 1.70 -8.02
N GLU A 237 -30.85 3.00 -8.25
CA GLU A 237 -31.26 3.56 -9.54
C GLU A 237 -30.26 3.22 -10.65
N ALA A 238 -28.95 3.35 -10.39
CA ALA A 238 -27.90 2.98 -11.33
C ALA A 238 -27.93 1.46 -11.65
N ILE A 239 -28.14 0.61 -10.65
CA ILE A 239 -28.30 -0.84 -10.85
C ILE A 239 -29.51 -1.12 -11.77
N ASN A 240 -30.67 -0.50 -11.51
CA ASN A 240 -31.86 -0.68 -12.30
C ASN A 240 -31.67 -0.21 -13.76
N LEU A 241 -30.99 0.92 -13.97
CA LEU A 241 -30.66 1.42 -15.31
C LEU A 241 -29.70 0.47 -16.04
N SER A 242 -28.72 -0.11 -15.35
CA SER A 242 -27.80 -1.11 -15.93
C SER A 242 -28.53 -2.39 -16.34
N LEU A 243 -29.59 -2.76 -15.63
CA LEU A 243 -30.41 -3.96 -15.86
C LEU A 243 -31.43 -3.79 -17.01
N ILE A 244 -31.77 -2.55 -17.40
CA ILE A 244 -32.65 -2.29 -18.58
C ILE A 244 -31.98 -2.80 -19.88
N HIS A 245 -30.66 -2.93 -19.88
CA HIS A 245 -29.89 -3.52 -20.99
C HIS A 245 -29.68 -5.04 -20.84
N ILE A 246 -30.04 -5.64 -19.68
CA ILE A 246 -29.92 -7.08 -19.38
C ILE A 246 -31.18 -7.46 -18.59
N SER A 247 -32.11 -8.16 -19.20
CA SER A 247 -33.43 -8.46 -18.66
C SER A 247 -33.42 -9.18 -17.30
N GLU A 248 -34.06 -8.56 -16.32
CA GLU A 248 -34.63 -8.97 -15.00
C GLU A 248 -33.87 -8.53 -13.72
N PRO A 249 -34.62 -7.99 -12.70
CA PRO A 249 -34.03 -7.27 -11.56
C PRO A 249 -33.63 -8.18 -10.38
N THR A 250 -32.47 -7.91 -9.78
CA THR A 250 -31.96 -8.59 -8.59
C THR A 250 -31.87 -7.65 -7.39
N ARG A 251 -32.23 -8.13 -6.19
CA ARG A 251 -32.26 -7.35 -4.94
C ARG A 251 -30.88 -7.24 -4.28
N LEU A 252 -30.58 -6.05 -3.74
CA LEU A 252 -29.46 -5.79 -2.82
C LEU A 252 -29.54 -6.61 -1.54
N ARG A 253 -28.43 -7.23 -1.13
CA ARG A 253 -28.20 -7.73 0.23
C ARG A 253 -26.93 -7.16 0.79
N CYS A 254 -27.04 -6.44 1.92
CA CYS A 254 -25.90 -6.12 2.76
C CYS A 254 -25.55 -7.33 3.64
N ILE A 255 -24.28 -7.69 3.70
CA ILE A 255 -23.74 -8.67 4.65
C ILE A 255 -22.84 -7.88 5.59
N SER A 256 -23.24 -7.82 6.86
CA SER A 256 -22.48 -7.23 7.98
C SER A 256 -21.53 -8.25 8.57
#